data_308e04e817e228e31c86e5d691ef4ead
#
_entry.id   308e04e817e228e31c86e5d691ef4ead
#
_cell.length_a   1.000
_cell.length_b   1.000
_cell.length_c   1.000
_cell.angle_alpha   90.00
_cell.angle_beta   90.00
_cell.angle_gamma   90.00
#
_symmetry.space_group_name_H-M   'P 1'
#
loop_
_entity.id
_entity.type
_entity.pdbx_description
1 polymer ?
#
loop_
_entity_poly.entity_id
_entity_poly.type
_entity_poly.pdbx_seq_one_letter_code
_entity_poly.pdbx_strand_id
1 'polypeptide(L)'
;MSTSSSTAAERDFKREFLKIVFVAFGVLLICFSIFFVNHHENNKYIIETLGLNGSAEEGDALFKMNCVGCHGITARGLVGPDIHSITKRLNDKEIIKQVTGGLTPPMPSFEIDPVNMSNLLEYLHSLE
;
A
#
# COMPACT_ATOMS: atom_id res chain seq x y z
N MET A 1 -21.73 48.45 37.58
CA MET A 1 -21.24 47.13 38.04
C MET A 1 -21.50 46.09 36.98
N SER A 2 -20.83 46.13 35.83
CA SER A 2 -21.11 45.18 34.68
C SER A 2 -19.82 44.61 33.98
N THR A 3 -18.63 44.81 34.50
CA THR A 3 -17.36 44.43 33.86
C THR A 3 -16.80 43.08 34.30
N SER A 4 -17.29 42.49 35.40
CA SER A 4 -16.73 41.27 35.99
C SER A 4 -17.24 39.97 35.31
N SER A 5 -18.43 39.97 34.67
CA SER A 5 -19.04 38.79 34.04
C SER A 5 -18.45 38.48 32.65
N SER A 6 -18.03 39.50 31.91
CA SER A 6 -17.46 39.37 30.57
C SER A 6 -16.08 38.68 30.59
N THR A 7 -15.26 38.97 31.59
CA THR A 7 -13.91 38.41 31.69
C THR A 7 -13.88 36.93 32.12
N ALA A 8 -14.89 36.46 32.84
CA ALA A 8 -15.02 35.05 33.22
C ALA A 8 -15.41 34.19 32.02
N ALA A 9 -16.41 34.62 31.23
CA ALA A 9 -16.86 33.93 30.03
C ALA A 9 -15.75 33.83 28.96
N GLU A 10 -14.97 34.89 28.80
CA GLU A 10 -13.83 34.91 27.89
C GLU A 10 -12.71 33.92 28.29
N ARG A 11 -12.45 33.79 29.60
CA ARG A 11 -11.47 32.82 30.10
C ARG A 11 -11.93 31.38 29.94
N ASP A 12 -13.20 31.09 30.16
CA ASP A 12 -13.76 29.76 29.99
C ASP A 12 -13.77 29.38 28.51
N PHE A 13 -14.13 30.28 27.61
CA PHE A 13 -14.03 30.05 26.15
C PHE A 13 -12.58 29.74 25.73
N LYS A 14 -11.60 30.51 26.19
CA LYS A 14 -10.19 30.25 25.86
C LYS A 14 -9.71 28.89 26.37
N ARG A 15 -10.16 28.48 27.56
CA ARG A 15 -9.81 27.17 28.14
C ARG A 15 -10.39 26.01 27.28
N GLU A 16 -11.66 26.10 26.93
CA GLU A 16 -12.29 25.06 26.08
C GLU A 16 -11.69 25.05 24.68
N PHE A 17 -11.45 26.19 24.09
CA PHE A 17 -10.75 26.30 22.81
C PHE A 17 -9.36 25.65 22.88
N LEU A 18 -8.58 25.91 23.92
CA LEU A 18 -7.27 25.34 24.10
C LEU A 18 -7.31 23.83 24.24
N LYS A 19 -8.29 23.27 24.98
CA LYS A 19 -8.48 21.81 25.07
C LYS A 19 -8.76 21.19 23.69
N ILE A 20 -9.63 21.81 22.89
CA ILE A 20 -9.92 21.35 21.53
C ILE A 20 -8.65 21.34 20.67
N VAL A 21 -7.85 22.39 20.74
CA VAL A 21 -6.58 22.50 20.01
C VAL A 21 -5.60 21.40 20.45
N PHE A 22 -5.47 21.12 21.74
CA PHE A 22 -4.60 20.05 22.23
C PHE A 22 -5.08 18.66 21.78
N VAL A 23 -6.38 18.40 21.82
CA VAL A 23 -6.94 17.13 21.34
C VAL A 23 -6.72 16.97 19.83
N ALA A 24 -7.00 18.01 19.05
CA ALA A 24 -6.76 17.99 17.61
C ALA A 24 -5.28 17.75 17.26
N PHE A 25 -4.38 18.40 18.00
CA PHE A 25 -2.94 18.20 17.83
C PHE A 25 -2.51 16.77 18.19
N GLY A 26 -3.05 16.20 19.28
CA GLY A 26 -2.81 14.80 19.64
C GLY A 26 -3.27 13.82 18.57
N VAL A 27 -4.46 14.02 18.00
CA VAL A 27 -4.97 13.18 16.91
C VAL A 27 -4.08 13.29 15.67
N LEU A 28 -3.63 14.50 15.32
CA LEU A 28 -2.70 14.71 14.19
C LEU A 28 -1.38 13.96 14.40
N LEU A 29 -0.81 13.98 15.60
CA LEU A 29 0.42 13.25 15.90
C LEU A 29 0.24 11.73 15.77
N ILE A 30 -0.90 11.20 16.24
CA ILE A 30 -1.22 9.78 16.10
C ILE A 30 -1.36 9.39 14.64
N CYS A 31 -2.13 10.14 13.85
CA CYS A 31 -2.29 9.91 12.42
C CYS A 31 -0.95 9.97 11.68
N PHE A 32 -0.11 10.95 12.01
CA PHE A 32 1.23 11.08 11.43
C PHE A 32 2.12 9.89 11.78
N SER A 33 2.08 9.43 13.02
CA SER A 33 2.86 8.27 13.48
C SER A 33 2.44 7.00 12.74
N ILE A 34 1.13 6.75 12.62
CA ILE A 34 0.60 5.59 11.89
C ILE A 34 1.00 5.66 10.41
N PHE A 35 0.87 6.82 9.78
CA PHE A 35 1.28 7.03 8.39
C PHE A 35 2.77 6.75 8.20
N PHE A 36 3.62 7.24 9.10
CA PHE A 36 5.06 7.06 9.01
C PHE A 36 5.48 5.60 9.20
N VAL A 37 4.87 4.89 10.16
CA VAL A 37 5.12 3.45 10.38
C VAL A 37 4.73 2.64 9.16
N ASN A 38 3.51 2.83 8.64
CA ASN A 38 3.03 2.10 7.45
C ASN A 38 3.90 2.38 6.22
N HIS A 39 4.33 3.63 6.04
CA HIS A 39 5.22 3.99 4.93
C HIS A 39 6.58 3.31 5.05
N HIS A 40 7.12 3.21 6.26
CA HIS A 40 8.41 2.56 6.52
C HIS A 40 8.37 1.05 6.24
N GLU A 41 7.36 0.34 6.73
CA GLU A 41 7.19 -1.10 6.49
C GLU A 41 7.02 -1.43 4.99
N ASN A 42 6.20 -0.67 4.27
CA ASN A 42 6.04 -0.85 2.84
C ASN A 42 7.35 -0.64 2.06
N ASN A 43 8.16 0.33 2.44
CA ASN A 43 9.47 0.55 1.82
C ASN A 43 10.45 -0.59 2.12
N LYS A 44 10.46 -1.10 3.36
CA LYS A 44 11.29 -2.23 3.76
C LYS A 44 10.96 -3.47 2.94
N TYR A 45 9.68 -3.84 2.84
CA TYR A 45 9.20 -4.96 2.03
C TYR A 45 9.66 -4.85 0.57
N ILE A 46 9.50 -3.70 -0.06
CA ILE A 46 9.91 -3.47 -1.45
C ILE A 46 11.43 -3.62 -1.61
N ILE A 47 12.22 -3.04 -0.70
CA ILE A 47 13.69 -3.13 -0.75
C ILE A 47 14.15 -4.58 -0.58
N GLU A 48 13.56 -5.31 0.35
CA GLU A 48 13.85 -6.72 0.59
C GLU A 48 13.53 -7.56 -0.65
N THR A 49 12.33 -7.41 -1.21
CA THR A 49 11.91 -8.12 -2.43
C THR A 49 12.87 -7.87 -3.60
N LEU A 50 13.21 -6.61 -3.85
CA LEU A 50 14.08 -6.23 -4.97
C LEU A 50 15.55 -6.61 -4.75
N GLY A 51 15.94 -6.93 -3.52
CA GLY A 51 17.28 -7.43 -3.18
C GLY A 51 17.45 -8.94 -3.37
N LEU A 52 16.37 -9.66 -3.67
CA LEU A 52 16.40 -11.12 -3.86
C LEU A 52 16.51 -11.47 -5.35
N ASN A 53 17.11 -12.64 -5.62
CA ASN A 53 17.12 -13.26 -6.94
C ASN A 53 15.98 -14.27 -6.99
N GLY A 54 14.92 -13.95 -7.71
CA GLY A 54 13.76 -14.81 -7.88
C GLY A 54 14.00 -15.94 -8.87
N SER A 55 13.09 -16.91 -8.87
CA SER A 55 13.01 -18.02 -9.84
C SER A 55 11.75 -17.85 -10.69
N ALA A 56 11.92 -17.74 -12.00
CA ALA A 56 10.77 -17.67 -12.93
C ALA A 56 9.91 -18.94 -12.89
N GLU A 57 10.50 -20.11 -12.63
CA GLU A 57 9.77 -21.38 -12.50
C GLU A 57 8.85 -21.38 -11.28
N GLU A 58 9.36 -20.96 -10.13
CA GLU A 58 8.57 -20.81 -8.92
C GLU A 58 7.49 -19.72 -9.08
N GLY A 59 7.83 -18.65 -9.78
CA GLY A 59 6.90 -17.57 -10.12
C GLY A 59 5.77 -18.02 -11.03
N ASP A 60 6.05 -18.87 -12.02
CA ASP A 60 5.04 -19.51 -12.89
C ASP A 60 4.08 -20.38 -12.08
N ALA A 61 4.62 -21.17 -11.14
CA ALA A 61 3.78 -21.98 -10.25
C ALA A 61 2.84 -21.10 -9.39
N LEU A 62 3.36 -20.01 -8.82
CA LEU A 62 2.56 -19.04 -8.05
C LEU A 62 1.48 -18.38 -8.92
N PHE A 63 1.85 -17.96 -10.13
CA PHE A 63 0.92 -17.37 -11.08
C PHE A 63 -0.22 -18.34 -11.44
N LYS A 64 0.10 -19.59 -11.70
CA LYS A 64 -0.89 -20.63 -12.01
C LYS A 64 -1.85 -20.89 -10.86
N MET A 65 -1.40 -20.81 -9.62
CA MET A 65 -2.24 -21.01 -8.46
C MET A 65 -3.17 -19.84 -8.16
N ASN A 66 -2.74 -18.60 -8.42
CA ASN A 66 -3.43 -17.43 -7.88
C ASN A 66 -3.96 -16.46 -8.95
N CYS A 67 -3.34 -16.40 -10.14
CA CYS A 67 -3.56 -15.31 -11.08
C CYS A 67 -4.29 -15.75 -12.35
N VAL A 68 -4.20 -17.01 -12.72
CA VAL A 68 -4.77 -17.58 -13.96
C VAL A 68 -6.27 -17.37 -14.09
N GLY A 69 -7.02 -17.41 -12.97
CA GLY A 69 -8.47 -17.20 -12.97
C GLY A 69 -8.89 -15.85 -13.58
N CYS A 70 -8.05 -14.84 -13.44
CA CYS A 70 -8.31 -13.51 -13.97
C CYS A 70 -7.45 -13.18 -15.19
N HIS A 71 -6.18 -13.56 -15.22
CA HIS A 71 -5.25 -13.17 -16.29
C HIS A 71 -5.09 -14.22 -17.39
N GLY A 72 -5.75 -15.38 -17.26
CA GLY A 72 -5.65 -16.50 -18.19
C GLY A 72 -4.35 -17.28 -18.06
N ILE A 73 -4.35 -18.54 -18.54
CA ILE A 73 -3.20 -19.46 -18.42
C ILE A 73 -1.96 -18.96 -19.18
N THR A 74 -2.15 -18.15 -20.18
CA THR A 74 -1.09 -17.56 -21.01
C THR A 74 -0.81 -16.11 -20.63
N ALA A 75 -1.35 -15.61 -19.52
CA ALA A 75 -1.22 -14.24 -19.06
C ALA A 75 -1.70 -13.16 -20.06
N ARG A 76 -2.52 -13.55 -21.05
CA ARG A 76 -3.04 -12.64 -22.08
C ARG A 76 -4.37 -12.01 -21.77
N GLY A 77 -4.82 -12.16 -20.53
CA GLY A 77 -6.07 -11.62 -20.05
C GLY A 77 -7.24 -12.60 -20.20
N LEU A 78 -8.23 -12.45 -19.32
CA LEU A 78 -9.51 -13.13 -19.36
C LEU A 78 -10.57 -12.20 -18.74
N VAL A 79 -10.63 -12.08 -17.43
CA VAL A 79 -11.38 -11.08 -16.67
C VAL A 79 -10.48 -9.87 -16.38
N GLY A 80 -9.24 -10.14 -16.02
CA GLY A 80 -8.16 -9.14 -15.88
C GLY A 80 -7.49 -8.84 -17.22
N PRO A 81 -6.67 -7.80 -17.28
CA PRO A 81 -5.99 -7.38 -18.49
C PRO A 81 -4.89 -8.37 -18.93
N ASP A 82 -4.47 -8.24 -20.19
CA ASP A 82 -3.21 -8.81 -20.69
C ASP A 82 -2.03 -8.22 -19.92
N ILE A 83 -1.22 -9.11 -19.33
CA ILE A 83 -0.02 -8.74 -18.56
C ILE A 83 1.28 -9.20 -19.23
N HIS A 84 1.24 -9.69 -20.46
CA HIS A 84 2.44 -9.82 -21.26
C HIS A 84 3.15 -8.48 -21.38
N SER A 85 4.45 -8.48 -21.26
CA SER A 85 5.27 -7.26 -21.28
C SER A 85 4.80 -6.19 -20.28
N ILE A 86 4.26 -6.61 -19.13
CA ILE A 86 3.83 -5.67 -18.08
C ILE A 86 5.02 -4.86 -17.56
N THR A 87 6.21 -5.44 -17.56
CA THR A 87 7.46 -4.83 -17.13
C THR A 87 7.93 -3.67 -18.02
N LYS A 88 7.40 -3.58 -19.25
CA LYS A 88 7.59 -2.41 -20.13
C LYS A 88 6.64 -1.25 -19.79
N ARG A 89 5.57 -1.52 -19.05
CA ARG A 89 4.53 -0.53 -18.68
C ARG A 89 4.63 -0.07 -17.24
N LEU A 90 5.01 -0.96 -16.34
CA LEU A 90 5.16 -0.72 -14.91
C LEU A 90 6.56 -1.16 -14.47
N ASN A 91 7.18 -0.39 -13.58
CA ASN A 91 8.39 -0.83 -12.91
C ASN A 91 8.07 -1.83 -11.78
N ASP A 92 9.08 -2.55 -11.32
CA ASP A 92 8.91 -3.62 -10.31
C ASP A 92 8.23 -3.13 -9.03
N LYS A 93 8.53 -1.91 -8.57
CA LYS A 93 7.87 -1.32 -7.39
C LYS A 93 6.38 -1.11 -7.60
N GLU A 94 5.99 -0.73 -8.81
CA GLU A 94 4.58 -0.54 -9.18
C GLU A 94 3.87 -1.88 -9.29
N ILE A 95 4.54 -2.91 -9.84
CA ILE A 95 4.01 -4.27 -9.89
C ILE A 95 3.82 -4.82 -8.48
N ILE A 96 4.83 -4.70 -7.60
CA ILE A 96 4.73 -5.10 -6.20
C ILE A 96 3.52 -4.43 -5.54
N LYS A 97 3.39 -3.11 -5.66
CA LYS A 97 2.28 -2.37 -5.07
C LYS A 97 0.92 -2.78 -5.64
N GLN A 98 0.86 -3.06 -6.96
CA GLN A 98 -0.37 -3.52 -7.61
C GLN A 98 -0.81 -4.88 -7.05
N VAL A 99 0.12 -5.82 -6.91
CA VAL A 99 -0.17 -7.17 -6.41
C VAL A 99 -0.53 -7.14 -4.92
N THR A 100 0.27 -6.48 -4.10
CA THR A 100 0.05 -6.46 -2.65
C THR A 100 -1.11 -5.55 -2.22
N GLY A 101 -1.39 -4.52 -2.99
CA GLY A 101 -2.42 -3.53 -2.67
C GLY A 101 -3.76 -3.71 -3.39
N GLY A 102 -3.83 -4.50 -4.45
CA GLY A 102 -5.06 -4.64 -5.26
C GLY A 102 -5.56 -3.28 -5.77
N LEU A 103 -4.64 -2.43 -6.26
CA LEU A 103 -4.92 -1.01 -6.55
C LEU A 103 -5.93 -0.78 -7.66
N THR A 104 -6.20 -1.79 -8.48
CA THR A 104 -7.13 -1.69 -9.62
C THR A 104 -8.24 -2.75 -9.47
N PRO A 105 -9.40 -2.41 -8.89
CA PRO A 105 -10.53 -3.32 -8.78
C PRO A 105 -10.96 -3.85 -10.17
N PRO A 106 -11.36 -5.11 -10.28
CA PRO A 106 -11.65 -6.08 -9.23
C PRO A 106 -10.46 -6.93 -8.76
N MET A 107 -9.21 -6.58 -9.07
CA MET A 107 -8.03 -7.31 -8.61
C MET A 107 -7.95 -7.25 -7.08
N PRO A 108 -7.90 -8.39 -6.38
CA PRO A 108 -7.74 -8.41 -4.93
C PRO A 108 -6.30 -8.08 -4.53
N SER A 109 -6.11 -7.69 -3.27
CA SER A 109 -4.78 -7.63 -2.64
C SER A 109 -4.30 -9.03 -2.27
N PHE A 110 -3.00 -9.28 -2.42
CA PHE A 110 -2.38 -10.55 -2.04
C PHE A 110 -1.34 -10.34 -0.94
N GLU A 111 -1.46 -11.10 0.13
CA GLU A 111 -0.39 -11.22 1.13
C GLU A 111 0.63 -12.23 0.61
N ILE A 112 1.76 -11.76 0.16
CA ILE A 112 2.84 -12.55 -0.42
C ILE A 112 4.16 -12.13 0.24
N ASP A 113 4.98 -13.10 0.64
CA ASP A 113 6.29 -12.81 1.24
C ASP A 113 7.31 -12.33 0.18
N PRO A 114 8.41 -11.67 0.59
CA PRO A 114 9.37 -11.09 -0.34
C PRO A 114 10.00 -12.10 -1.30
N VAL A 115 10.23 -13.35 -0.88
CA VAL A 115 10.83 -14.40 -1.73
C VAL A 115 9.85 -14.79 -2.84
N ASN A 116 8.63 -15.10 -2.49
CA ASN A 116 7.59 -15.45 -3.45
C ASN A 116 7.25 -14.28 -4.37
N MET A 117 7.28 -13.05 -3.87
CA MET A 117 7.08 -11.87 -4.72
C MET A 117 8.25 -11.67 -5.70
N SER A 118 9.49 -11.92 -5.29
CA SER A 118 10.63 -11.86 -6.22
C SER A 118 10.55 -12.95 -7.30
N ASN A 119 10.10 -14.16 -6.97
CA ASN A 119 9.84 -15.22 -7.93
C ASN A 119 8.77 -14.81 -8.95
N LEU A 120 7.67 -14.21 -8.48
CA LEU A 120 6.62 -13.71 -9.35
C LEU A 120 7.12 -12.61 -10.29
N LEU A 121 7.97 -11.69 -9.83
CA LEU A 121 8.58 -10.66 -10.67
C LEU A 121 9.43 -11.29 -11.78
N GLU A 122 10.30 -12.26 -11.47
CA GLU A 122 11.11 -12.96 -12.48
C GLU A 122 10.24 -13.67 -13.53
N TYR A 123 9.15 -14.30 -13.11
CA TYR A 123 8.20 -14.86 -14.05
C TYR A 123 7.58 -13.80 -14.96
N LEU A 124 7.13 -12.66 -14.40
CA LEU A 124 6.54 -11.59 -15.20
C LEU A 124 7.55 -10.96 -16.17
N HIS A 125 8.83 -10.87 -15.81
CA HIS A 125 9.92 -10.50 -16.73
C HIS A 125 10.11 -11.52 -17.86
N SER A 126 9.90 -12.80 -17.59
CA SER A 126 10.02 -13.87 -18.61
C SER A 126 8.88 -13.85 -19.64
N LEU A 127 7.80 -13.11 -19.41
CA LEU A 127 6.66 -12.97 -20.32
C LEU A 127 6.87 -11.92 -21.43
N GLU A 128 8.07 -11.41 -21.62
CA GLU A 128 8.39 -10.40 -22.62
C GLU A 128 8.44 -10.93 -24.08
#